data_1733b354adeb0ea14284d2619339bd61
#
_entry.id   1733b354adeb0ea14284d2619339bd61
#
_cell.length_a   1.000
_cell.length_b   1.000
_cell.length_c   1.000
_cell.angle_alpha   90.00
_cell.angle_beta   90.00
_cell.angle_gamma   90.00
#
_symmetry.space_group_name_H-M   'P 1'
#
loop_
_entity.id
_entity.type
_entity.pdbx_description
1 polymer ?
#
loop_
_entity_poly.entity_id
_entity_poly.type
_entity_poly.pdbx_seq_one_letter_code
_entity_poly.pdbx_strand_id
1 'polypeptide(L)'
;MGGIGVISGKGTRGGGHVSLGGATSQPSKARFEMHASTSAPTPPGTVNPFVSTTEDRLSTFAIDVDTASYTLTRRHLLEGALPDREVVRVEELVNYFRYTYPEPTDGGPFAVHMDAAPSPFTPGRHLLRVGLQGRRLSITERKPAHLTFLVDVSGSMQSPDRLPLAKRALRMLVDNLRDGDTVALVTYAGDVRRVLGPTGMESKALIHAAIEDLTAAGSTAMSSGIELAYQEAMKTLDGTSVSRVIILSDGDANVGATSHEEILKRIRGRVKEGITVTTVGFGLGNYKDERMEQLANQGNGNHYYVDSLVAARRVFQEQLGGTLEVIAKDVKLQVEFDPAQVARYRLVGYENRNIADRDFRDDKVDAGELGSGHTVTALYELELKPGAGEGLATVRVRAKKPRGEKATESVHPFRATSLAESFQDARQDLRFATAVMGAAELLRRSPHADRWSLDTVRDIARASTPKGNAEREEFLALLEKARPLLRAVAAR
;
A
#
# COMPACT_ATOMS: atom_id res chain seq x y z
N MET A 1 7.18 8.84 73.99
CA MET A 1 6.04 8.57 74.88
C MET A 1 4.85 8.40 73.96
N GLY A 2 4.43 7.31 73.74
CA GLY A 2 3.47 6.35 74.30
C GLY A 2 2.24 6.48 73.46
N GLY A 3 1.56 5.51 72.92
CA GLY A 3 1.47 4.09 73.10
C GLY A 3 0.10 3.65 72.60
N ILE A 4 0.07 2.64 71.77
CA ILE A 4 -0.73 1.43 71.77
C ILE A 4 -2.26 1.54 71.99
N GLY A 5 -3.02 0.86 71.14
CA GLY A 5 -4.37 0.43 71.43
C GLY A 5 -5.09 -0.25 70.26
N VAL A 6 -4.87 -1.57 70.08
CA VAL A 6 -5.70 -2.52 69.32
C VAL A 6 -6.90 -2.89 70.13
N ILE A 7 -8.11 -3.04 69.61
CA ILE A 7 -9.06 -4.11 70.02
C ILE A 7 -10.04 -4.44 68.88
N SER A 8 -10.18 -5.71 68.64
CA SER A 8 -11.11 -6.51 67.85
C SER A 8 -12.51 -6.55 68.40
N GLY A 9 -13.53 -6.73 67.57
CA GLY A 9 -14.90 -7.05 67.96
C GLY A 9 -15.76 -7.61 66.85
N LYS A 10 -15.98 -8.93 66.88
CA LYS A 10 -16.99 -9.69 66.09
C LYS A 10 -18.40 -9.40 66.60
N GLY A 11 -19.38 -9.42 65.72
CA GLY A 11 -20.80 -9.55 66.12
C GLY A 11 -21.74 -9.75 64.96
N THR A 12 -22.45 -10.85 64.99
CA THR A 12 -23.30 -11.49 63.98
C THR A 12 -24.78 -11.08 64.00
N ARG A 13 -25.46 -11.32 62.82
CA ARG A 13 -26.89 -11.65 62.60
C ARG A 13 -27.95 -10.56 62.55
N GLY A 14 -28.65 -10.55 61.42
CA GLY A 14 -30.05 -10.99 61.34
C GLY A 14 -30.95 -10.10 60.49
N GLY A 15 -31.40 -10.58 59.38
CA GLY A 15 -32.76 -10.71 58.89
C GLY A 15 -33.60 -9.49 58.48
N GLY A 16 -34.20 -9.54 57.31
CA GLY A 16 -35.44 -8.86 57.02
C GLY A 16 -35.62 -8.36 55.59
N HIS A 17 -36.39 -9.09 54.80
CA HIS A 17 -36.94 -8.68 53.50
C HIS A 17 -37.69 -7.37 53.56
N VAL A 18 -37.68 -6.56 52.47
CA VAL A 18 -38.85 -6.14 51.71
C VAL A 18 -38.41 -5.59 50.33
N SER A 19 -39.04 -6.10 49.28
CA SER A 19 -38.97 -5.68 47.88
C SER A 19 -39.81 -4.44 47.65
N LEU A 20 -39.32 -3.51 46.82
CA LEU A 20 -40.16 -2.65 45.98
C LEU A 20 -39.36 -2.21 44.76
N GLY A 21 -39.92 -2.49 43.61
CA GLY A 21 -39.37 -2.24 42.29
C GLY A 21 -39.35 -0.75 41.88
N GLY A 22 -38.34 -0.45 41.11
CA GLY A 22 -38.23 0.82 40.37
C GLY A 22 -37.37 0.55 39.14
N ALA A 23 -38.03 0.27 38.03
CA ALA A 23 -37.35 0.13 36.74
C ALA A 23 -36.94 1.53 36.25
N THR A 24 -35.64 1.82 36.31
CA THR A 24 -35.05 2.91 35.51
C THR A 24 -34.26 2.30 34.38
N SER A 25 -34.83 2.39 33.18
CA SER A 25 -34.16 2.04 31.92
C SER A 25 -32.96 2.96 31.70
N GLN A 26 -31.76 2.42 31.85
CA GLN A 26 -30.55 3.03 31.31
C GLN A 26 -30.52 2.78 29.80
N PRO A 27 -30.14 3.77 28.96
CA PRO A 27 -29.92 3.53 27.54
C PRO A 27 -28.67 2.68 27.38
N SER A 28 -28.85 1.55 26.70
CA SER A 28 -27.77 0.66 26.29
C SER A 28 -26.79 1.45 25.42
N LYS A 29 -25.57 1.68 25.92
CA LYS A 29 -24.44 2.08 25.08
C LYS A 29 -24.18 0.92 24.13
N ALA A 30 -24.61 1.06 22.89
CA ALA A 30 -24.19 0.21 21.80
C ALA A 30 -22.68 0.32 21.68
N ARG A 31 -21.98 -0.70 22.11
CA ARG A 31 -20.54 -0.87 21.94
C ARG A 31 -20.32 -1.13 20.45
N PHE A 32 -19.91 -0.12 19.71
CA PHE A 32 -19.42 -0.28 18.34
C PHE A 32 -18.09 -1.03 18.43
N GLU A 33 -18.15 -2.34 18.36
CA GLU A 33 -16.97 -3.15 18.08
C GLU A 33 -16.71 -3.09 16.59
N MET A 34 -15.71 -2.29 16.19
CA MET A 34 -15.11 -2.38 14.88
C MET A 34 -14.38 -3.73 14.81
N HIS A 35 -14.90 -4.65 14.04
CA HIS A 35 -14.17 -5.86 13.69
C HIS A 35 -13.08 -5.45 12.68
N ALA A 36 -11.87 -5.26 13.19
CA ALA A 36 -10.69 -5.42 12.35
C ALA A 36 -10.76 -6.82 11.74
N SER A 37 -10.45 -6.94 10.44
CA SER A 37 -10.35 -8.24 9.76
C SER A 37 -9.60 -9.22 10.64
N THR A 38 -10.27 -10.29 11.09
CA THR A 38 -9.69 -11.32 11.97
C THR A 38 -9.04 -12.45 11.19
N SER A 39 -8.41 -12.17 10.06
CA SER A 39 -7.36 -13.04 9.57
C SER A 39 -6.12 -12.75 10.42
N ALA A 40 -5.60 -13.76 11.11
CA ALA A 40 -4.33 -13.62 11.82
C ALA A 40 -3.28 -13.06 10.85
N PRO A 41 -2.41 -12.11 11.28
CA PRO A 41 -1.38 -11.58 10.41
C PRO A 41 -0.57 -12.73 9.83
N THR A 42 -0.49 -12.75 8.49
CA THR A 42 0.29 -13.77 7.78
C THR A 42 1.76 -13.60 8.20
N PRO A 43 2.45 -14.66 8.67
CA PRO A 43 3.84 -14.55 9.08
C PRO A 43 4.69 -13.99 7.94
N PRO A 44 5.67 -13.10 8.22
CA PRO A 44 6.59 -12.60 7.23
C PRO A 44 7.25 -13.73 6.44
N GLY A 45 7.41 -13.56 5.12
CA GLY A 45 8.01 -14.58 4.24
C GLY A 45 7.09 -15.75 3.86
N THR A 46 5.82 -15.74 4.27
CA THR A 46 4.82 -16.72 3.79
C THR A 46 4.55 -16.53 2.30
N VAL A 47 4.35 -17.63 1.59
CA VAL A 47 3.99 -17.65 0.16
C VAL A 47 2.66 -18.35 0.01
N ASN A 48 1.74 -17.76 -0.75
CA ASN A 48 0.43 -18.34 -0.99
C ASN A 48 0.55 -19.73 -1.62
N PRO A 49 -0.18 -20.74 -1.09
CA PRO A 49 -0.22 -22.09 -1.66
C PRO A 49 -1.16 -22.15 -2.87
N PHE A 50 -1.09 -23.27 -3.62
CA PHE A 50 -2.15 -23.62 -4.57
C PHE A 50 -3.39 -24.09 -3.81
N VAL A 51 -4.54 -23.54 -4.19
CA VAL A 51 -5.85 -23.86 -3.64
C VAL A 51 -6.65 -24.66 -4.67
N SER A 52 -7.27 -25.76 -4.24
CA SER A 52 -8.19 -26.53 -5.08
C SER A 52 -9.53 -25.82 -5.21
N THR A 53 -10.03 -25.65 -6.44
CA THR A 53 -11.32 -24.99 -6.67
C THR A 53 -12.51 -25.79 -6.16
N THR A 54 -12.32 -27.06 -5.83
CA THR A 54 -13.34 -27.91 -5.18
C THR A 54 -13.41 -27.68 -3.67
N GLU A 55 -12.33 -27.16 -3.06
CA GLU A 55 -12.27 -26.79 -1.65
C GLU A 55 -12.67 -25.33 -1.48
N ASP A 56 -12.04 -24.44 -2.25
CA ASP A 56 -12.35 -23.04 -2.29
C ASP A 56 -12.15 -22.48 -3.71
N ARG A 57 -13.22 -21.97 -4.29
CA ARG A 57 -13.18 -21.36 -5.64
C ARG A 57 -13.02 -19.85 -5.64
N LEU A 58 -12.98 -19.24 -4.46
CA LEU A 58 -12.90 -17.79 -4.28
C LEU A 58 -11.49 -17.39 -3.85
N SER A 59 -11.05 -16.24 -4.33
CA SER A 59 -9.82 -15.59 -3.89
C SER A 59 -10.13 -14.13 -3.66
N THR A 60 -10.13 -13.71 -2.41
CA THR A 60 -10.53 -12.35 -2.01
C THR A 60 -9.37 -11.59 -1.39
N PHE A 61 -9.11 -10.39 -1.86
CA PHE A 61 -8.03 -9.54 -1.36
C PHE A 61 -8.36 -8.05 -1.49
N ALA A 62 -7.72 -7.23 -0.65
CA ALA A 62 -7.68 -5.77 -0.80
C ALA A 62 -6.69 -5.39 -1.90
N ILE A 63 -6.99 -4.32 -2.67
CA ILE A 63 -5.98 -3.77 -3.57
C ILE A 63 -4.80 -3.22 -2.78
N ASP A 64 -3.64 -3.21 -3.43
CA ASP A 64 -2.43 -2.58 -2.95
C ASP A 64 -1.78 -1.80 -4.10
N VAL A 65 -1.37 -0.56 -3.84
CA VAL A 65 -0.69 0.31 -4.80
C VAL A 65 0.69 0.74 -4.28
N ASP A 66 1.15 0.17 -3.17
CA ASP A 66 2.46 0.41 -2.61
C ASP A 66 3.55 -0.14 -3.54
N THR A 67 4.72 0.47 -3.54
CA THR A 67 5.82 0.14 -4.44
C THR A 67 7.19 0.20 -3.77
N ALA A 68 7.22 0.34 -2.45
CA ALA A 68 8.45 0.49 -1.68
C ALA A 68 9.38 -0.72 -1.83
N SER A 69 8.82 -1.93 -1.84
CA SER A 69 9.58 -3.18 -1.97
C SER A 69 10.42 -3.25 -3.25
N TYR A 70 9.92 -2.72 -4.38
CA TYR A 70 10.74 -2.65 -5.60
C TYR A 70 11.95 -1.75 -5.42
N THR A 71 11.78 -0.56 -4.85
CA THR A 71 12.87 0.40 -4.66
C THR A 71 13.92 -0.13 -3.69
N LEU A 72 13.49 -0.80 -2.62
CA LEU A 72 14.40 -1.46 -1.67
C LEU A 72 15.15 -2.63 -2.34
N THR A 73 14.44 -3.48 -3.08
CA THR A 73 15.03 -4.59 -3.84
C THR A 73 16.06 -4.07 -4.86
N ARG A 74 15.70 -3.03 -5.63
CA ARG A 74 16.59 -2.36 -6.58
C ARG A 74 17.89 -1.92 -5.91
N ARG A 75 17.76 -1.31 -4.77
CA ARG A 75 18.89 -0.78 -4.02
C ARG A 75 19.85 -1.88 -3.56
N HIS A 76 19.34 -2.93 -2.92
CA HIS A 76 20.19 -4.08 -2.52
C HIS A 76 20.97 -4.64 -3.71
N LEU A 77 20.31 -4.81 -4.85
CA LEU A 77 20.96 -5.32 -6.07
C LEU A 77 22.01 -4.36 -6.61
N LEU A 78 21.80 -3.04 -6.53
CA LEU A 78 22.79 -2.04 -6.93
C LEU A 78 24.03 -2.05 -6.02
N GLU A 79 23.85 -2.35 -4.74
CA GLU A 79 24.92 -2.51 -3.74
C GLU A 79 25.62 -3.87 -3.79
N GLY A 80 25.17 -4.78 -4.66
CA GLY A 80 25.75 -6.11 -4.83
C GLY A 80 25.32 -7.11 -3.75
N ALA A 81 24.18 -6.89 -3.12
CA ALA A 81 23.57 -7.77 -2.14
C ALA A 81 22.19 -8.27 -2.59
N LEU A 82 21.79 -9.47 -2.14
CA LEU A 82 20.41 -9.92 -2.28
C LEU A 82 19.56 -9.27 -1.20
N PRO A 83 18.30 -8.87 -1.51
CA PRO A 83 17.36 -8.45 -0.50
C PRO A 83 16.98 -9.62 0.41
N ASP A 84 16.56 -9.30 1.63
CA ASP A 84 15.92 -10.27 2.50
C ASP A 84 14.59 -10.72 1.86
N ARG A 85 14.24 -12.00 2.08
CA ARG A 85 13.03 -12.59 1.45
C ARG A 85 11.75 -11.83 1.77
N GLU A 86 11.65 -11.35 2.99
CA GLU A 86 10.49 -10.61 3.52
C GLU A 86 10.33 -9.22 2.91
N VAL A 87 11.43 -8.64 2.41
CA VAL A 87 11.41 -7.34 1.72
C VAL A 87 10.84 -7.47 0.31
N VAL A 88 10.91 -8.66 -0.32
CA VAL A 88 10.48 -8.88 -1.70
C VAL A 88 9.00 -9.22 -1.74
N ARG A 89 8.16 -8.22 -1.94
CA ARG A 89 6.71 -8.36 -2.13
C ARG A 89 6.39 -8.33 -3.62
N VAL A 90 5.87 -9.45 -4.13
CA VAL A 90 5.68 -9.64 -5.59
C VAL A 90 4.72 -8.60 -6.16
N GLU A 91 3.61 -8.34 -5.46
CA GLU A 91 2.62 -7.34 -5.85
C GLU A 91 3.22 -5.95 -6.00
N GLU A 92 4.08 -5.53 -5.08
CA GLU A 92 4.70 -4.22 -5.12
C GLU A 92 5.73 -4.10 -6.25
N LEU A 93 6.49 -5.20 -6.52
CA LEU A 93 7.40 -5.24 -7.67
C LEU A 93 6.62 -5.16 -8.99
N VAL A 94 5.52 -5.89 -9.12
CA VAL A 94 4.67 -5.89 -10.31
C VAL A 94 4.02 -4.52 -10.49
N ASN A 95 3.45 -3.94 -9.43
CA ASN A 95 2.75 -2.67 -9.46
C ASN A 95 3.69 -1.44 -9.54
N TYR A 96 5.00 -1.64 -9.38
CA TYR A 96 5.96 -0.59 -9.67
C TYR A 96 5.92 -0.17 -11.13
N PHE A 97 5.70 -1.06 -12.07
CA PHE A 97 5.70 -0.77 -13.50
C PHE A 97 4.33 -0.32 -14.00
N ARG A 98 4.33 0.56 -15.01
CA ARG A 98 3.12 0.96 -15.69
C ARG A 98 2.77 -0.03 -16.79
N TYR A 99 1.51 -0.41 -16.83
CA TYR A 99 0.91 -1.24 -17.84
C TYR A 99 -0.13 -0.43 -18.62
N THR A 100 -0.30 -0.76 -19.92
CA THR A 100 -1.23 -0.07 -20.79
C THR A 100 -2.62 -0.68 -20.64
N TYR A 101 -3.35 -0.20 -19.65
CA TYR A 101 -4.76 -0.53 -19.48
C TYR A 101 -5.63 0.58 -20.07
N PRO A 102 -6.64 0.24 -20.91
CA PRO A 102 -7.67 1.21 -21.30
C PRO A 102 -8.40 1.80 -20.10
N GLU A 103 -8.70 3.09 -20.17
CA GLU A 103 -9.49 3.77 -19.15
C GLU A 103 -10.98 3.35 -19.21
N PRO A 104 -11.76 3.55 -18.11
CA PRO A 104 -13.19 3.26 -18.13
C PRO A 104 -13.91 4.15 -19.13
N THR A 105 -14.77 3.54 -19.95
CA THR A 105 -15.56 4.22 -21.01
C THR A 105 -17.01 4.45 -20.60
N ASP A 106 -17.44 3.89 -19.48
CA ASP A 106 -18.81 3.95 -18.95
C ASP A 106 -19.02 5.06 -17.92
N GLY A 107 -18.02 5.91 -17.70
CA GLY A 107 -18.04 6.95 -16.66
C GLY A 107 -17.82 6.42 -15.23
N GLY A 108 -17.56 5.12 -15.07
CA GLY A 108 -17.23 4.50 -13.79
C GLY A 108 -15.90 4.99 -13.22
N PRO A 109 -15.62 4.69 -11.94
CA PRO A 109 -14.37 5.08 -11.31
C PRO A 109 -13.17 4.24 -11.79
N PHE A 110 -13.38 3.07 -12.34
CA PHE A 110 -12.31 2.18 -12.82
C PHE A 110 -12.81 1.23 -13.92
N ALA A 111 -11.87 0.67 -14.67
CA ALA A 111 -12.09 -0.44 -15.61
C ALA A 111 -11.32 -1.69 -15.14
N VAL A 112 -11.88 -2.88 -15.42
CA VAL A 112 -11.25 -4.18 -15.11
C VAL A 112 -10.81 -4.84 -16.42
N HIS A 113 -9.59 -5.33 -16.45
CA HIS A 113 -8.97 -6.00 -17.58
C HIS A 113 -8.47 -7.37 -17.16
N MET A 114 -8.69 -8.37 -18.00
CA MET A 114 -8.19 -9.72 -17.80
C MET A 114 -7.56 -10.25 -19.08
N ASP A 115 -6.42 -10.89 -18.94
CA ASP A 115 -5.79 -11.69 -20.00
C ASP A 115 -5.03 -12.87 -19.37
N ALA A 116 -4.93 -13.96 -20.12
CA ALA A 116 -4.26 -15.17 -19.65
C ALA A 116 -3.41 -15.79 -20.77
N ALA A 117 -2.41 -16.56 -20.39
CA ALA A 117 -1.54 -17.29 -21.31
C ALA A 117 -0.95 -18.54 -20.64
N PRO A 118 -0.47 -19.53 -21.40
CA PRO A 118 0.33 -20.61 -20.88
C PRO A 118 1.56 -20.09 -20.11
N SER A 119 1.91 -20.71 -19.00
CA SER A 119 3.08 -20.30 -18.19
C SER A 119 4.38 -20.61 -18.93
N PRO A 120 5.32 -19.66 -19.03
CA PRO A 120 6.66 -19.93 -19.60
C PRO A 120 7.59 -20.67 -18.64
N PHE A 121 7.19 -20.80 -17.37
CA PHE A 121 8.02 -21.38 -16.31
C PHE A 121 7.67 -22.83 -15.99
N THR A 122 6.40 -23.16 -16.03
CA THR A 122 5.90 -24.49 -15.62
C THR A 122 4.95 -25.03 -16.69
N PRO A 123 5.33 -26.08 -17.43
CA PRO A 123 4.45 -26.71 -18.40
C PRO A 123 3.11 -27.15 -17.79
N GLY A 124 2.02 -26.95 -18.51
CA GLY A 124 0.66 -27.31 -18.07
C GLY A 124 0.01 -26.29 -17.15
N ARG A 125 0.73 -25.26 -16.69
CA ARG A 125 0.15 -24.12 -15.98
C ARG A 125 -0.16 -22.96 -16.90
N HIS A 126 -1.02 -22.08 -16.44
CA HIS A 126 -1.36 -20.82 -17.08
C HIS A 126 -1.17 -19.67 -16.10
N LEU A 127 -0.99 -18.48 -16.63
CA LEU A 127 -0.97 -17.24 -15.89
C LEU A 127 -2.24 -16.46 -16.25
N LEU A 128 -2.94 -15.95 -15.24
CA LEU A 128 -4.03 -14.99 -15.38
C LEU A 128 -3.59 -13.67 -14.79
N ARG A 129 -3.68 -12.59 -15.57
CA ARG A 129 -3.51 -11.24 -15.07
C ARG A 129 -4.88 -10.59 -14.90
N VAL A 130 -5.10 -10.00 -13.73
CA VAL A 130 -6.24 -9.13 -13.43
C VAL A 130 -5.70 -7.71 -13.25
N GLY A 131 -6.09 -6.80 -14.11
CA GLY A 131 -5.71 -5.39 -14.11
C GLY A 131 -6.89 -4.50 -13.75
N LEU A 132 -6.67 -3.53 -12.86
CA LEU A 132 -7.62 -2.49 -12.53
C LEU A 132 -7.03 -1.14 -12.97
N GLN A 133 -7.76 -0.36 -13.76
CA GLN A 133 -7.39 0.98 -14.20
C GLN A 133 -8.33 2.00 -13.60
N GLY A 134 -7.82 2.85 -12.70
CA GLY A 134 -8.56 3.97 -12.18
C GLY A 134 -8.73 5.09 -13.22
N ARG A 135 -9.89 5.72 -13.25
CA ARG A 135 -10.17 6.87 -14.11
C ARG A 135 -9.22 8.02 -13.78
N ARG A 136 -8.67 8.67 -14.79
CA ARG A 136 -7.89 9.90 -14.62
C ARG A 136 -8.84 11.09 -14.51
N LEU A 137 -8.68 11.86 -13.45
CA LEU A 137 -9.35 13.14 -13.31
C LEU A 137 -8.60 14.19 -14.12
N SER A 138 -9.33 14.99 -14.87
CA SER A 138 -8.75 16.16 -15.52
C SER A 138 -8.32 17.21 -14.47
N ILE A 139 -7.46 18.14 -14.88
CA ILE A 139 -7.00 19.21 -13.99
C ILE A 139 -8.19 20.01 -13.41
N THR A 140 -9.26 20.20 -14.19
CA THR A 140 -10.45 20.93 -13.78
C THR A 140 -11.37 20.18 -12.85
N GLU A 141 -11.33 18.83 -12.89
CA GLU A 141 -12.13 17.95 -12.00
C GLU A 141 -11.46 17.75 -10.64
N ARG A 142 -10.12 17.89 -10.54
CA ARG A 142 -9.39 17.68 -9.30
C ARG A 142 -9.78 18.73 -8.26
N LYS A 143 -10.08 18.29 -7.05
CA LYS A 143 -10.33 19.19 -5.91
C LYS A 143 -9.06 19.90 -5.48
N PRO A 144 -9.15 21.06 -4.80
CA PRO A 144 -8.02 21.65 -4.10
C PRO A 144 -7.40 20.64 -3.12
N ALA A 145 -6.08 20.69 -2.95
CA ALA A 145 -5.33 19.83 -2.05
C ALA A 145 -4.67 20.65 -0.95
N HIS A 146 -4.91 20.29 0.29
CA HIS A 146 -4.28 20.86 1.47
C HIS A 146 -3.28 19.86 2.03
N LEU A 147 -1.99 20.09 1.78
CA LEU A 147 -0.92 19.18 2.12
C LEU A 147 -0.18 19.68 3.35
N THR A 148 -0.05 18.82 4.35
CA THR A 148 0.78 19.08 5.51
C THR A 148 1.98 18.16 5.49
N PHE A 149 3.17 18.70 5.27
CA PHE A 149 4.41 17.94 5.33
C PHE A 149 4.88 17.83 6.77
N LEU A 150 5.14 16.60 7.21
CA LEU A 150 5.81 16.29 8.46
C LEU A 150 7.18 15.72 8.14
N VAL A 151 8.23 16.51 8.32
CA VAL A 151 9.58 16.15 7.91
C VAL A 151 10.44 15.82 9.10
N ASP A 152 11.04 14.63 9.06
CA ASP A 152 12.12 14.25 9.96
C ASP A 152 13.35 15.11 9.67
N VAL A 153 13.82 15.82 10.68
CA VAL A 153 15.06 16.59 10.62
C VAL A 153 16.03 16.15 11.73
N SER A 154 15.92 14.89 12.19
CA SER A 154 16.86 14.30 13.13
C SER A 154 18.27 14.17 12.54
N GLY A 155 19.27 13.96 13.38
CA GLY A 155 20.66 13.87 12.94
C GLY A 155 20.93 12.76 11.91
N SER A 156 20.16 11.67 11.96
CA SER A 156 20.23 10.60 10.97
C SER A 156 19.90 11.06 9.56
N MET A 157 19.02 12.07 9.41
CA MET A 157 18.60 12.64 8.13
C MET A 157 19.67 13.48 7.40
N GLN A 158 20.87 13.63 7.94
CA GLN A 158 21.92 14.48 7.39
C GLN A 158 22.51 13.95 6.07
N SER A 159 22.43 12.65 5.79
CA SER A 159 22.98 12.03 4.58
C SER A 159 22.38 12.59 3.28
N PRO A 160 23.16 12.66 2.16
CA PRO A 160 22.71 13.21 0.88
C PRO A 160 21.47 12.52 0.29
N ASP A 161 21.25 11.25 0.59
CA ASP A 161 20.11 10.44 0.17
C ASP A 161 18.89 10.52 1.10
N ARG A 162 18.93 11.41 2.11
CA ARG A 162 17.86 11.62 3.09
C ARG A 162 17.30 13.05 3.02
N LEU A 163 17.57 13.94 3.97
CA LEU A 163 17.00 15.29 3.98
C LEU A 163 17.33 16.10 2.72
N PRO A 164 18.55 16.08 2.17
CA PRO A 164 18.82 16.78 0.91
C PRO A 164 18.00 16.23 -0.27
N LEU A 165 17.75 14.93 -0.33
CA LEU A 165 16.88 14.31 -1.34
C LEU A 165 15.40 14.65 -1.07
N ALA A 166 14.96 14.59 0.20
CA ALA A 166 13.60 14.94 0.62
C ALA A 166 13.25 16.39 0.27
N LYS A 167 14.17 17.35 0.50
CA LYS A 167 14.00 18.76 0.10
C LYS A 167 13.75 18.89 -1.40
N ARG A 168 14.55 18.19 -2.23
CA ARG A 168 14.35 18.19 -3.70
C ARG A 168 13.01 17.57 -4.09
N ALA A 169 12.63 16.47 -3.46
CA ALA A 169 11.35 15.82 -3.69
C ALA A 169 10.16 16.71 -3.34
N LEU A 170 10.20 17.36 -2.18
CA LEU A 170 9.17 18.32 -1.75
C LEU A 170 9.03 19.50 -2.74
N ARG A 171 10.16 20.05 -3.22
CA ARG A 171 10.12 21.11 -4.24
C ARG A 171 9.45 20.66 -5.53
N MET A 172 9.76 19.42 -6.00
CA MET A 172 9.10 18.84 -7.18
C MET A 172 7.58 18.74 -6.99
N LEU A 173 7.11 18.35 -5.81
CA LEU A 173 5.67 18.31 -5.54
C LEU A 173 5.07 19.72 -5.54
N VAL A 174 5.67 20.67 -4.82
CA VAL A 174 5.19 22.07 -4.74
C VAL A 174 5.13 22.70 -6.12
N ASP A 175 6.08 22.40 -7.02
CA ASP A 175 6.08 22.91 -8.39
C ASP A 175 4.85 22.44 -9.20
N ASN A 176 4.30 21.26 -8.88
CA ASN A 176 3.12 20.69 -9.51
C ASN A 176 1.78 21.09 -8.86
N LEU A 177 1.83 21.80 -7.73
CA LEU A 177 0.62 22.32 -7.09
C LEU A 177 0.11 23.56 -7.83
N ARG A 178 -1.20 23.79 -7.74
CA ARG A 178 -1.93 24.83 -8.46
C ARG A 178 -2.62 25.81 -7.52
N ASP A 179 -3.15 26.88 -8.08
CA ASP A 179 -3.99 27.81 -7.34
C ASP A 179 -5.15 27.09 -6.62
N GLY A 180 -5.38 27.46 -5.36
CA GLY A 180 -6.31 26.81 -4.45
C GLY A 180 -5.71 25.67 -3.62
N ASP A 181 -4.52 25.13 -3.98
CA ASP A 181 -3.79 24.21 -3.12
C ASP A 181 -3.04 24.98 -2.01
N THR A 182 -2.81 24.33 -0.87
CA THR A 182 -2.02 24.90 0.23
C THR A 182 -0.99 23.91 0.77
N VAL A 183 0.09 24.43 1.32
CA VAL A 183 1.16 23.66 1.97
C VAL A 183 1.36 24.18 3.39
N ALA A 184 1.40 23.26 4.37
CA ALA A 184 1.95 23.49 5.69
C ALA A 184 3.21 22.64 5.88
N LEU A 185 4.17 23.13 6.68
CA LEU A 185 5.43 22.45 6.94
C LEU A 185 5.69 22.35 8.43
N VAL A 186 5.77 21.14 8.93
CA VAL A 186 6.09 20.78 10.31
C VAL A 186 7.36 19.94 10.29
N THR A 187 8.25 20.17 11.24
CA THR A 187 9.45 19.34 11.45
C THR A 187 9.41 18.68 12.82
N TYR A 188 10.04 17.53 12.92
CA TYR A 188 10.30 16.87 14.17
C TYR A 188 11.73 16.36 14.26
N ALA A 189 12.31 16.53 15.44
CA ALA A 189 13.60 16.01 15.86
C ALA A 189 13.60 15.90 17.39
N GLY A 190 14.53 16.51 18.10
CA GLY A 190 14.50 16.68 19.56
C GLY A 190 13.36 17.58 20.05
N ASP A 191 12.95 18.53 19.22
CA ASP A 191 11.77 19.37 19.35
C ASP A 191 10.87 19.27 18.12
N VAL A 192 9.64 19.75 18.25
CA VAL A 192 8.64 19.78 17.17
C VAL A 192 8.35 21.24 16.82
N ARG A 193 8.44 21.58 15.53
CA ARG A 193 8.30 22.97 15.09
C ARG A 193 7.34 23.09 13.90
N ARG A 194 6.44 24.06 13.98
CA ARG A 194 5.75 24.58 12.81
C ARG A 194 6.68 25.54 12.07
N VAL A 195 7.22 25.10 10.95
CA VAL A 195 8.08 25.94 10.08
C VAL A 195 7.21 26.88 9.26
N LEU A 196 6.09 26.35 8.69
CA LEU A 196 5.15 27.10 7.87
C LEU A 196 3.73 26.65 8.17
N GLY A 197 2.82 27.57 8.46
CA GLY A 197 1.37 27.28 8.50
C GLY A 197 0.82 27.07 7.09
N PRO A 198 -0.49 26.72 6.95
CA PRO A 198 -1.10 26.57 5.63
C PRO A 198 -0.90 27.82 4.78
N THR A 199 -0.22 27.65 3.66
CA THR A 199 0.21 28.72 2.76
C THR A 199 -0.19 28.36 1.34
N GLY A 200 -0.85 29.28 0.63
CA GLY A 200 -1.32 29.10 -0.75
C GLY A 200 -0.21 29.24 -1.78
N MET A 201 -0.51 28.84 -3.01
CA MET A 201 0.45 28.80 -4.12
C MET A 201 0.85 30.18 -4.62
N GLU A 202 0.13 31.23 -4.29
CA GLU A 202 0.54 32.63 -4.51
C GLU A 202 1.85 32.97 -3.76
N SER A 203 2.15 32.26 -2.69
CA SER A 203 3.37 32.40 -1.88
C SER A 203 4.36 31.24 -2.12
N LYS A 204 4.39 30.63 -3.31
CA LYS A 204 5.25 29.49 -3.65
C LYS A 204 6.73 29.71 -3.33
N ALA A 205 7.23 30.94 -3.52
CA ALA A 205 8.60 31.30 -3.18
C ALA A 205 8.91 31.17 -1.67
N LEU A 206 7.95 31.53 -0.82
CA LEU A 206 8.06 31.38 0.63
C LEU A 206 8.09 29.88 1.03
N ILE A 207 7.26 29.06 0.38
CA ILE A 207 7.23 27.60 0.61
C ILE A 207 8.59 27.00 0.23
N HIS A 208 9.14 27.36 -0.94
CA HIS A 208 10.45 26.89 -1.36
C HIS A 208 11.58 27.32 -0.43
N ALA A 209 11.57 28.57 0.05
CA ALA A 209 12.53 29.06 1.03
C ALA A 209 12.44 28.25 2.36
N ALA A 210 11.23 28.03 2.86
CA ALA A 210 11.00 27.24 4.08
C ALA A 210 11.52 25.80 3.95
N ILE A 211 11.36 25.16 2.78
CA ILE A 211 11.91 23.84 2.50
C ILE A 211 13.45 23.88 2.44
N GLU A 212 14.03 24.91 1.82
CA GLU A 212 15.48 25.03 1.67
C GLU A 212 16.18 25.27 3.01
N ASP A 213 15.54 25.94 3.94
CA ASP A 213 16.07 26.25 5.27
C ASP A 213 16.05 25.07 6.26
N LEU A 214 15.45 23.92 5.86
CA LEU A 214 15.45 22.71 6.69
C LEU A 214 16.88 22.21 6.92
N THR A 215 17.24 21.94 8.16
CA THR A 215 18.56 21.43 8.57
C THR A 215 18.40 20.25 9.52
N ALA A 216 19.24 19.22 9.31
CA ALA A 216 19.19 18.02 10.13
C ALA A 216 20.00 18.21 11.42
N ALA A 217 19.36 17.96 12.58
CA ALA A 217 19.99 18.00 13.91
C ALA A 217 19.11 17.32 14.97
N GLY A 218 19.71 16.85 16.04
CA GLY A 218 18.99 16.37 17.23
C GLY A 218 18.53 14.91 17.18
N SER A 219 17.69 14.54 18.15
CA SER A 219 17.08 13.22 18.31
C SER A 219 15.69 13.16 17.62
N THR A 220 14.95 12.06 17.77
CA THR A 220 13.69 11.84 17.05
C THR A 220 12.50 11.73 18.00
N ALA A 221 11.44 12.53 17.79
CA ALA A 221 10.18 12.51 18.54
C ALA A 221 8.97 12.58 17.60
N MET A 222 8.70 11.51 16.84
CA MET A 222 7.67 11.47 15.80
C MET A 222 6.25 11.71 16.32
N SER A 223 5.88 11.19 17.49
CA SER A 223 4.50 11.24 17.99
C SER A 223 3.96 12.67 18.17
N SER A 224 4.78 13.56 18.72
CA SER A 224 4.43 14.98 18.87
C SER A 224 4.39 15.71 17.53
N GLY A 225 5.24 15.29 16.58
CA GLY A 225 5.22 15.79 15.21
C GLY A 225 3.91 15.47 14.50
N ILE A 226 3.43 14.24 14.61
CA ILE A 226 2.15 13.80 14.04
C ILE A 226 0.99 14.63 14.60
N GLU A 227 0.96 14.87 15.91
CA GLU A 227 -0.08 15.69 16.54
C GLU A 227 -0.10 17.13 15.99
N LEU A 228 1.06 17.78 15.91
CA LEU A 228 1.16 19.12 15.34
C LEU A 228 0.81 19.15 13.84
N ALA A 229 1.22 18.14 13.08
CA ALA A 229 0.86 18.05 11.65
C ALA A 229 -0.65 17.97 11.46
N TYR A 230 -1.35 17.20 12.29
CA TYR A 230 -2.82 17.15 12.24
C TYR A 230 -3.47 18.47 12.68
N GLN A 231 -2.91 19.16 13.68
CA GLN A 231 -3.41 20.48 14.07
C GLN A 231 -3.29 21.49 12.90
N GLU A 232 -2.22 21.44 12.12
CA GLU A 232 -2.08 22.27 10.94
C GLU A 232 -3.05 21.85 9.82
N ALA A 233 -3.22 20.54 9.56
CA ALA A 233 -4.14 20.02 8.56
C ALA A 233 -5.60 20.37 8.87
N MET A 234 -5.99 20.39 10.14
CA MET A 234 -7.34 20.77 10.58
C MET A 234 -7.71 22.21 10.25
N LYS A 235 -6.74 23.12 10.11
CA LYS A 235 -6.99 24.55 9.83
C LYS A 235 -7.60 24.79 8.45
N THR A 236 -7.34 23.87 7.51
CA THR A 236 -7.83 23.97 6.11
C THR A 236 -8.89 22.92 5.79
N LEU A 237 -9.33 22.16 6.80
CA LEU A 237 -10.31 21.12 6.59
C LEU A 237 -11.70 21.72 6.34
N ASP A 238 -12.13 21.73 5.09
CA ASP A 238 -13.42 22.30 4.64
C ASP A 238 -14.46 21.25 4.21
N GLY A 239 -14.08 19.97 4.26
CA GLY A 239 -14.92 18.86 3.81
C GLY A 239 -15.12 18.79 2.28
N THR A 240 -14.56 19.69 1.48
CA THR A 240 -14.70 19.72 0.00
C THR A 240 -13.38 19.44 -0.72
N SER A 241 -12.26 19.81 -0.13
CA SER A 241 -10.90 19.60 -0.61
C SER A 241 -10.32 18.25 -0.17
N VAL A 242 -9.14 17.91 -0.70
CA VAL A 242 -8.32 16.78 -0.26
C VAL A 242 -7.40 17.27 0.86
N SER A 243 -7.50 16.71 2.06
CA SER A 243 -6.59 16.99 3.18
C SER A 243 -5.69 15.79 3.43
N ARG A 244 -4.37 16.02 3.40
CA ARG A 244 -3.38 14.93 3.53
C ARG A 244 -2.16 15.35 4.33
N VAL A 245 -1.77 14.51 5.28
CA VAL A 245 -0.48 14.58 5.95
C VAL A 245 0.50 13.69 5.19
N ILE A 246 1.68 14.20 4.85
CA ILE A 246 2.75 13.46 4.19
C ILE A 246 3.95 13.42 5.13
N ILE A 247 4.27 12.23 5.64
CA ILE A 247 5.36 12.00 6.58
C ILE A 247 6.61 11.58 5.81
N LEU A 248 7.70 12.31 5.98
CA LEU A 248 9.00 12.03 5.37
C LEU A 248 9.99 11.66 6.48
N SER A 249 10.56 10.46 6.42
CA SER A 249 11.47 9.93 7.46
C SER A 249 12.46 8.93 6.85
N ASP A 250 13.57 8.67 7.55
CA ASP A 250 14.49 7.57 7.22
C ASP A 250 14.12 6.25 7.92
N GLY A 251 12.93 6.16 8.51
CA GLY A 251 12.43 4.97 9.19
C GLY A 251 13.02 4.74 10.60
N ASP A 252 14.03 5.52 11.01
CA ASP A 252 14.60 5.42 12.36
C ASP A 252 13.78 6.22 13.39
N ALA A 253 12.48 6.28 13.13
CA ALA A 253 11.54 7.01 13.97
C ALA A 253 11.42 6.35 15.35
N ASN A 254 12.18 6.88 16.30
CA ASN A 254 11.95 6.59 17.69
C ASN A 254 10.60 7.23 18.08
N VAL A 255 9.62 6.39 18.42
CA VAL A 255 8.22 6.80 18.63
C VAL A 255 8.06 7.71 19.85
N GLY A 256 9.13 7.93 20.60
CA GLY A 256 9.08 8.72 21.85
C GLY A 256 8.35 7.98 22.96
N ALA A 257 7.77 8.73 23.90
CA ALA A 257 7.05 8.17 25.06
C ALA A 257 5.68 7.57 24.72
N THR A 258 5.18 7.79 23.49
CA THR A 258 3.87 7.30 23.03
C THR A 258 4.04 5.96 22.32
N SER A 259 3.21 4.97 22.66
CA SER A 259 3.27 3.67 21.99
C SER A 259 2.86 3.78 20.51
N HIS A 260 3.40 2.88 19.66
CA HIS A 260 3.03 2.81 18.25
C HIS A 260 1.51 2.64 18.08
N GLU A 261 0.88 1.85 18.95
CA GLU A 261 -0.57 1.60 18.91
C GLU A 261 -1.40 2.86 19.21
N GLU A 262 -0.94 3.71 20.12
CA GLU A 262 -1.60 5.01 20.38
C GLU A 262 -1.52 5.95 19.17
N ILE A 263 -0.40 5.96 18.47
CA ILE A 263 -0.26 6.74 17.22
C ILE A 263 -1.24 6.22 16.16
N LEU A 264 -1.29 4.90 15.94
CA LEU A 264 -2.24 4.31 14.99
C LEU A 264 -3.69 4.63 15.36
N LYS A 265 -4.05 4.62 16.66
CA LYS A 265 -5.38 5.01 17.12
C LYS A 265 -5.71 6.47 16.81
N ARG A 266 -4.76 7.38 16.99
CA ARG A 266 -4.93 8.81 16.65
C ARG A 266 -5.13 9.00 15.15
N ILE A 267 -4.30 8.36 14.32
CA ILE A 267 -4.43 8.38 12.85
C ILE A 267 -5.82 7.93 12.43
N ARG A 268 -6.29 6.77 12.91
CA ARG A 268 -7.66 6.29 12.62
C ARG A 268 -8.75 7.28 13.00
N GLY A 269 -8.56 8.02 14.08
CA GLY A 269 -9.48 9.10 14.48
C GLY A 269 -9.55 10.21 13.44
N ARG A 270 -8.40 10.66 12.94
CA ARG A 270 -8.28 11.77 11.97
C ARG A 270 -8.74 11.39 10.55
N VAL A 271 -8.57 10.13 10.17
CA VAL A 271 -9.12 9.61 8.91
C VAL A 271 -10.65 9.77 8.86
N LYS A 272 -11.34 9.53 9.97
CA LYS A 272 -12.80 9.75 10.06
C LYS A 272 -13.19 11.22 9.87
N GLU A 273 -12.29 12.14 10.18
CA GLU A 273 -12.46 13.58 9.95
C GLU A 273 -12.15 13.98 8.49
N GLY A 274 -11.57 13.06 7.70
CA GLY A 274 -11.27 13.27 6.28
C GLY A 274 -9.82 13.62 5.99
N ILE A 275 -8.88 13.45 6.96
CA ILE A 275 -7.45 13.69 6.77
C ILE A 275 -6.74 12.35 6.58
N THR A 276 -6.15 12.14 5.41
CA THR A 276 -5.38 10.92 5.08
C THR A 276 -3.89 11.08 5.37
N VAL A 277 -3.16 9.95 5.49
CA VAL A 277 -1.72 9.94 5.74
C VAL A 277 -1.00 9.17 4.65
N THR A 278 0.01 9.77 4.07
CA THR A 278 0.98 9.11 3.18
C THR A 278 2.35 9.14 3.85
N THR A 279 3.10 8.08 3.75
CA THR A 279 4.45 7.98 4.28
C THR A 279 5.47 7.81 3.16
N VAL A 280 6.61 8.46 3.30
CA VAL A 280 7.71 8.39 2.33
C VAL A 280 9.01 8.14 3.07
N GLY A 281 9.60 6.99 2.82
CA GLY A 281 10.90 6.60 3.36
C GLY A 281 12.06 7.09 2.52
N PHE A 282 13.17 7.45 3.20
CA PHE A 282 14.41 7.90 2.58
C PHE A 282 15.63 7.19 3.20
N GLY A 283 16.73 7.13 2.47
CA GLY A 283 18.02 6.71 3.01
C GLY A 283 18.25 5.20 3.09
N LEU A 284 19.46 4.83 3.51
CA LEU A 284 19.94 3.45 3.70
C LEU A 284 19.99 3.07 5.18
N GLY A 285 19.89 1.80 5.48
CA GLY A 285 20.19 1.24 6.78
C GLY A 285 18.97 0.62 7.46
N ASN A 286 18.82 0.76 8.77
CA ASN A 286 17.78 0.16 9.61
C ASN A 286 16.37 0.69 9.35
N TYR A 287 16.00 0.80 8.07
CA TYR A 287 14.68 1.27 7.68
C TYR A 287 13.61 0.29 8.17
N LYS A 288 12.75 0.77 9.04
CA LYS A 288 11.60 0.02 9.58
C LYS A 288 10.39 0.25 8.69
N ASP A 289 10.45 -0.30 7.48
CA ASP A 289 9.43 -0.22 6.43
C ASP A 289 8.02 -0.54 6.97
N GLU A 290 7.93 -1.63 7.71
CA GLU A 290 6.69 -2.12 8.28
C GLU A 290 5.91 -1.09 9.12
N ARG A 291 6.62 -0.26 9.89
CA ARG A 291 5.98 0.78 10.72
C ARG A 291 5.43 1.93 9.86
N MET A 292 6.19 2.38 8.89
CA MET A 292 5.78 3.46 7.99
C MET A 292 4.61 3.01 7.10
N GLU A 293 4.65 1.76 6.63
CA GLU A 293 3.54 1.14 5.91
C GLU A 293 2.28 1.05 6.78
N GLN A 294 2.41 0.60 8.04
CA GLN A 294 1.27 0.55 8.96
C GLN A 294 0.65 1.93 9.22
N LEU A 295 1.48 2.99 9.33
CA LEU A 295 0.98 4.36 9.46
C LEU A 295 0.18 4.79 8.23
N ALA A 296 0.68 4.51 7.02
CA ALA A 296 0.01 4.81 5.78
C ALA A 296 -1.31 4.04 5.64
N ASN A 297 -1.30 2.72 5.88
CA ASN A 297 -2.47 1.85 5.80
C ASN A 297 -3.57 2.29 6.77
N GLN A 298 -3.22 2.59 8.03
CA GLN A 298 -4.19 3.11 9.01
C GLN A 298 -4.62 4.54 8.73
N GLY A 299 -3.86 5.24 7.89
CA GLY A 299 -4.11 6.60 7.45
C GLY A 299 -4.86 6.72 6.13
N ASN A 300 -5.36 5.63 5.55
CA ASN A 300 -5.99 5.58 4.23
C ASN A 300 -5.13 6.29 3.16
N GLY A 301 -3.85 6.00 3.15
CA GLY A 301 -2.89 6.52 2.17
C GLY A 301 -1.90 5.45 1.76
N ASN A 302 -0.82 5.86 1.12
CA ASN A 302 0.15 4.98 0.50
C ASN A 302 1.51 5.09 1.16
N HIS A 303 2.28 4.02 1.08
CA HIS A 303 3.68 4.00 1.50
C HIS A 303 4.60 3.98 0.28
N TYR A 304 5.55 4.91 0.26
CA TYR A 304 6.57 5.02 -0.79
C TYR A 304 7.97 5.02 -0.19
N TYR A 305 8.94 4.58 -1.00
CA TYR A 305 10.34 4.68 -0.66
C TYR A 305 11.14 5.39 -1.79
N VAL A 306 11.99 6.35 -1.41
CA VAL A 306 12.73 7.20 -2.33
C VAL A 306 14.21 7.10 -2.04
N ASP A 307 14.96 6.51 -2.99
CA ASP A 307 16.42 6.31 -2.93
C ASP A 307 17.20 7.20 -3.92
N SER A 308 16.50 7.85 -4.84
CA SER A 308 17.10 8.58 -5.95
C SER A 308 16.21 9.71 -6.45
N LEU A 309 16.76 10.64 -7.23
CA LEU A 309 15.97 11.69 -7.90
C LEU A 309 14.95 11.12 -8.90
N VAL A 310 15.24 9.96 -9.50
CA VAL A 310 14.31 9.29 -10.41
C VAL A 310 13.11 8.79 -9.62
N ALA A 311 13.34 8.10 -8.49
CA ALA A 311 12.28 7.67 -7.59
C ALA A 311 11.52 8.87 -7.01
N ALA A 312 12.21 9.95 -6.61
CA ALA A 312 11.58 11.18 -6.14
C ALA A 312 10.62 11.78 -7.18
N ARG A 313 11.06 11.90 -8.44
CA ARG A 313 10.22 12.39 -9.52
C ARG A 313 8.99 11.54 -9.71
N ARG A 314 9.16 10.23 -9.74
CA ARG A 314 8.05 9.28 -9.88
C ARG A 314 7.02 9.44 -8.75
N VAL A 315 7.47 9.44 -7.49
CA VAL A 315 6.58 9.55 -6.33
C VAL A 315 5.92 10.93 -6.27
N PHE A 316 6.70 12.00 -6.33
CA PHE A 316 6.22 13.35 -6.01
C PHE A 316 5.61 14.10 -7.20
N GLN A 317 6.02 13.80 -8.43
CA GLN A 317 5.42 14.42 -9.62
C GLN A 317 4.34 13.56 -10.26
N GLU A 318 4.55 12.24 -10.34
CA GLU A 318 3.67 11.38 -11.11
C GLU A 318 2.62 10.69 -10.24
N GLN A 319 3.02 10.16 -9.08
CA GLN A 319 2.10 9.46 -8.19
C GLN A 319 1.38 10.42 -7.24
N LEU A 320 2.07 11.14 -6.37
CA LEU A 320 1.44 12.07 -5.44
C LEU A 320 0.82 13.27 -6.16
N GLY A 321 1.51 13.86 -7.15
CA GLY A 321 0.99 15.00 -7.90
C GLY A 321 -0.25 14.67 -8.74
N GLY A 322 -0.27 13.47 -9.35
CA GLY A 322 -1.38 13.01 -10.19
C GLY A 322 -2.50 12.31 -9.44
N THR A 323 -2.21 11.71 -8.28
CA THR A 323 -3.11 10.80 -7.56
C THR A 323 -3.50 11.30 -6.17
N LEU A 324 -3.38 12.61 -5.92
CA LEU A 324 -3.81 13.22 -4.65
C LEU A 324 -5.26 12.91 -4.32
N GLU A 325 -6.10 12.76 -5.32
CA GLU A 325 -7.53 12.49 -5.12
C GLU A 325 -7.85 11.00 -5.23
N VAL A 326 -8.40 10.44 -4.16
CA VAL A 326 -8.99 9.10 -4.12
C VAL A 326 -10.26 9.11 -4.95
N ILE A 327 -10.40 8.18 -5.90
CA ILE A 327 -11.59 8.01 -6.75
C ILE A 327 -12.48 6.85 -6.28
N ALA A 328 -11.91 5.88 -5.58
CA ALA A 328 -12.63 4.78 -4.94
C ALA A 328 -11.91 4.37 -3.66
N LYS A 329 -12.65 4.03 -2.61
CA LYS A 329 -12.11 3.54 -1.34
C LYS A 329 -12.66 2.18 -0.97
N ASP A 330 -12.00 1.48 -0.05
CA ASP A 330 -12.33 0.13 0.40
C ASP A 330 -12.48 -0.83 -0.79
N VAL A 331 -11.53 -0.75 -1.73
CA VAL A 331 -11.58 -1.54 -2.96
C VAL A 331 -11.13 -2.97 -2.69
N LYS A 332 -12.07 -3.90 -2.86
CA LYS A 332 -11.86 -5.35 -2.70
C LYS A 332 -12.06 -6.03 -4.04
N LEU A 333 -11.17 -6.97 -4.34
CA LEU A 333 -11.33 -7.88 -5.46
C LEU A 333 -11.67 -9.28 -4.93
N GLN A 334 -12.61 -9.93 -5.62
CA GLN A 334 -12.87 -11.35 -5.46
C GLN A 334 -12.84 -12.01 -6.84
N VAL A 335 -11.93 -12.95 -7.01
CA VAL A 335 -11.85 -13.77 -8.23
C VAL A 335 -12.53 -15.10 -7.94
N GLU A 336 -13.62 -15.38 -8.65
CA GLU A 336 -14.34 -16.63 -8.60
C GLU A 336 -13.90 -17.49 -9.77
N PHE A 337 -13.23 -18.61 -9.50
CA PHE A 337 -12.81 -19.57 -10.52
C PHE A 337 -13.89 -20.60 -10.78
N ASP A 338 -14.09 -20.97 -12.07
CA ASP A 338 -15.00 -22.02 -12.44
C ASP A 338 -14.37 -23.40 -12.17
N PRO A 339 -14.90 -24.21 -11.24
CA PRO A 339 -14.38 -25.55 -10.96
C PRO A 339 -14.46 -26.50 -12.14
N ALA A 340 -15.28 -26.22 -13.17
CA ALA A 340 -15.33 -27.02 -14.40
C ALA A 340 -14.11 -26.76 -15.29
N GLN A 341 -13.50 -25.59 -15.22
CA GLN A 341 -12.40 -25.12 -16.05
C GLN A 341 -11.03 -25.13 -15.34
N VAL A 342 -11.01 -24.72 -14.07
CA VAL A 342 -9.80 -24.55 -13.26
C VAL A 342 -9.77 -25.62 -12.19
N ALA A 343 -8.68 -26.39 -12.13
CA ALA A 343 -8.48 -27.40 -11.08
C ALA A 343 -7.94 -26.76 -9.81
N ARG A 344 -6.91 -25.94 -9.93
CA ARG A 344 -6.26 -25.23 -8.81
C ARG A 344 -5.79 -23.85 -9.27
N TYR A 345 -5.72 -22.92 -8.32
CA TYR A 345 -5.18 -21.58 -8.55
C TYR A 345 -4.26 -21.18 -7.39
N ARG A 346 -3.41 -20.19 -7.66
CA ARG A 346 -2.57 -19.54 -6.66
C ARG A 346 -2.51 -18.04 -6.96
N LEU A 347 -2.90 -17.21 -6.01
CA LEU A 347 -2.62 -15.76 -6.06
C LEU A 347 -1.13 -15.55 -5.80
N VAL A 348 -0.45 -14.77 -6.63
CA VAL A 348 0.99 -14.50 -6.50
C VAL A 348 1.18 -13.13 -5.88
N GLY A 349 1.72 -13.10 -4.67
CA GLY A 349 1.77 -11.89 -3.85
C GLY A 349 0.47 -11.67 -3.08
N TYR A 350 0.31 -10.47 -2.51
CA TYR A 350 -0.87 -10.07 -1.72
C TYR A 350 -1.09 -10.89 -0.44
N GLU A 351 -0.06 -11.55 0.08
CA GLU A 351 -0.16 -12.39 1.27
C GLU A 351 -0.62 -11.58 2.50
N ASN A 352 -0.24 -10.31 2.60
CA ASN A 352 -0.64 -9.38 3.67
C ASN A 352 -1.95 -8.63 3.38
N ARG A 353 -2.58 -8.85 2.23
CA ARG A 353 -3.81 -8.19 1.75
C ARG A 353 -5.00 -9.13 1.64
N ASN A 354 -4.88 -10.35 2.15
CA ASN A 354 -5.93 -11.34 2.09
C ASN A 354 -7.16 -10.94 2.92
N ILE A 355 -8.35 -11.14 2.36
CA ILE A 355 -9.64 -10.88 2.99
C ILE A 355 -10.41 -12.19 3.01
N ALA A 356 -11.05 -12.54 4.11
CA ALA A 356 -11.91 -13.71 4.14
C ALA A 356 -13.10 -13.53 3.17
N ASP A 357 -13.45 -14.56 2.41
CA ASP A 357 -14.48 -14.46 1.35
C ASP A 357 -15.83 -13.99 1.86
N ARG A 358 -16.19 -14.37 3.09
CA ARG A 358 -17.40 -13.90 3.77
C ARG A 358 -17.40 -12.39 4.02
N ASP A 359 -16.21 -11.77 4.12
CA ASP A 359 -16.02 -10.37 4.44
C ASP A 359 -15.97 -9.49 3.16
N PHE A 360 -15.99 -10.10 1.98
CA PHE A 360 -16.02 -9.37 0.70
C PHE A 360 -17.19 -8.37 0.63
N ARG A 361 -18.37 -8.78 1.12
CA ARG A 361 -19.58 -7.92 1.12
C ARG A 361 -19.78 -7.16 2.42
N ASP A 362 -18.89 -7.27 3.39
CA ASP A 362 -18.95 -6.46 4.60
C ASP A 362 -18.33 -5.07 4.35
N ASP A 363 -19.19 -4.04 4.39
CA ASP A 363 -18.78 -2.64 4.23
C ASP A 363 -17.99 -2.07 5.42
N LYS A 364 -17.86 -2.82 6.52
CA LYS A 364 -17.07 -2.41 7.69
C LYS A 364 -15.61 -2.83 7.59
N VAL A 365 -15.31 -3.78 6.71
CA VAL A 365 -13.94 -4.25 6.48
C VAL A 365 -13.22 -3.28 5.60
N ASP A 366 -12.20 -2.66 6.15
CA ASP A 366 -11.31 -1.71 5.49
C ASP A 366 -10.49 -2.40 4.39
N ALA A 367 -10.24 -1.71 3.29
CA ALA A 367 -9.48 -2.20 2.15
C ALA A 367 -8.75 -1.06 1.44
N GLY A 368 -8.05 -1.36 0.34
CA GLY A 368 -7.17 -0.38 -0.31
C GLY A 368 -7.90 0.77 -0.99
N GLU A 369 -7.19 1.87 -1.14
CA GLU A 369 -7.66 3.10 -1.79
C GLU A 369 -7.15 3.17 -3.23
N LEU A 370 -8.03 3.53 -4.17
CA LEU A 370 -7.65 3.75 -5.57
C LEU A 370 -7.64 5.25 -5.87
N GLY A 371 -6.47 5.77 -6.17
CA GLY A 371 -6.28 7.16 -6.60
C GLY A 371 -6.55 7.36 -8.10
N SER A 372 -6.71 8.62 -8.49
CA SER A 372 -6.90 9.01 -9.91
C SER A 372 -5.74 8.49 -10.78
N GLY A 373 -6.07 7.73 -11.82
CA GLY A 373 -5.10 7.16 -12.76
C GLY A 373 -4.22 6.03 -12.23
N HIS A 374 -4.40 5.59 -10.98
CA HIS A 374 -3.71 4.42 -10.44
C HIS A 374 -4.08 3.14 -11.19
N THR A 375 -3.13 2.24 -11.28
CA THR A 375 -3.34 0.88 -11.80
C THR A 375 -2.99 -0.14 -10.72
N VAL A 376 -3.73 -1.22 -10.68
CA VAL A 376 -3.44 -2.39 -9.84
C VAL A 376 -3.37 -3.61 -10.73
N THR A 377 -2.36 -4.44 -10.53
CA THR A 377 -2.15 -5.68 -11.27
C THR A 377 -1.98 -6.84 -10.29
N ALA A 378 -2.84 -7.84 -10.40
CA ALA A 378 -2.71 -9.11 -9.69
C ALA A 378 -2.45 -10.23 -10.70
N LEU A 379 -1.59 -11.17 -10.31
CA LEU A 379 -1.26 -12.34 -11.11
C LEU A 379 -1.66 -13.63 -10.38
N TYR A 380 -2.21 -14.55 -11.14
CA TYR A 380 -2.53 -15.90 -10.67
C TYR A 380 -1.79 -16.94 -11.51
N GLU A 381 -1.32 -17.99 -10.86
CA GLU A 381 -1.02 -19.24 -11.54
C GLU A 381 -2.23 -20.16 -11.49
N LEU A 382 -2.56 -20.77 -12.63
CA LEU A 382 -3.72 -21.67 -12.80
C LEU A 382 -3.28 -23.04 -13.30
N GLU A 383 -3.90 -24.09 -12.79
CA GLU A 383 -3.92 -25.42 -13.38
C GLU A 383 -5.28 -25.64 -14.02
N LEU A 384 -5.32 -25.61 -15.35
CA LEU A 384 -6.57 -25.79 -16.10
C LEU A 384 -6.92 -27.26 -16.26
N LYS A 385 -8.22 -27.53 -16.35
CA LYS A 385 -8.71 -28.85 -16.75
C LYS A 385 -8.63 -29.04 -18.27
N PRO A 386 -8.55 -30.28 -18.78
CA PRO A 386 -8.55 -30.53 -20.22
C PRO A 386 -9.78 -29.90 -20.90
N GLY A 387 -9.54 -29.17 -21.99
CA GLY A 387 -10.59 -28.50 -22.75
C GLY A 387 -11.08 -27.17 -22.19
N ALA A 388 -10.43 -26.67 -21.14
CA ALA A 388 -10.73 -25.35 -20.58
C ALA A 388 -10.44 -24.23 -21.57
N GLY A 389 -11.26 -23.20 -21.56
CA GLY A 389 -11.08 -22.03 -22.43
C GLY A 389 -12.00 -20.87 -22.10
N GLU A 390 -13.30 -21.08 -22.19
CA GLU A 390 -14.28 -20.06 -21.81
C GLU A 390 -14.61 -20.13 -20.31
N GLY A 391 -14.84 -18.95 -19.71
CA GLY A 391 -15.37 -18.90 -18.35
C GLY A 391 -14.37 -19.30 -17.26
N LEU A 392 -13.05 -19.10 -17.46
CA LEU A 392 -12.03 -19.46 -16.46
C LEU A 392 -12.31 -18.84 -15.09
N ALA A 393 -12.75 -17.57 -15.08
CA ALA A 393 -12.96 -16.83 -13.85
C ALA A 393 -13.99 -15.71 -14.05
N THR A 394 -14.54 -15.25 -12.92
CA THR A 394 -15.32 -14.01 -12.83
C THR A 394 -14.68 -13.12 -11.77
N VAL A 395 -14.28 -11.92 -12.16
CA VAL A 395 -13.76 -10.91 -11.23
C VAL A 395 -14.91 -10.04 -10.73
N ARG A 396 -15.07 -9.97 -9.44
CA ARG A 396 -15.96 -9.04 -8.75
C ARG A 396 -15.14 -7.96 -8.09
N VAL A 397 -15.52 -6.72 -8.31
CA VAL A 397 -14.89 -5.58 -7.65
C VAL A 397 -15.94 -4.87 -6.82
N ARG A 398 -15.63 -4.70 -5.55
CA ARG A 398 -16.47 -3.97 -4.62
C ARG A 398 -15.72 -2.74 -4.14
N ALA A 399 -16.35 -1.58 -4.27
CA ALA A 399 -15.72 -0.30 -3.94
C ALA A 399 -16.75 0.71 -3.43
N LYS A 400 -16.32 1.59 -2.54
CA LYS A 400 -17.10 2.75 -2.10
C LYS A 400 -16.70 4.00 -2.88
N LYS A 401 -17.62 4.93 -3.04
CA LYS A 401 -17.29 6.30 -3.45
C LYS A 401 -16.40 6.94 -2.37
N PRO A 402 -15.54 7.91 -2.70
CA PRO A 402 -14.61 8.52 -1.73
C PRO A 402 -15.24 8.99 -0.42
N ARG A 403 -16.49 9.50 -0.48
CA ARG A 403 -17.27 9.93 0.69
C ARG A 403 -18.50 9.07 0.98
N GLY A 404 -18.62 7.94 0.26
CA GLY A 404 -19.72 7.00 0.43
C GLY A 404 -19.45 6.01 1.56
N GLU A 405 -20.51 5.53 2.20
CA GLU A 405 -20.44 4.46 3.20
C GLU A 405 -20.82 3.10 2.63
N LYS A 406 -21.61 3.09 1.55
CA LYS A 406 -22.06 1.87 0.86
C LYS A 406 -21.18 1.58 -0.34
N ALA A 407 -20.68 0.34 -0.42
CA ALA A 407 -19.99 -0.14 -1.59
C ALA A 407 -20.96 -0.52 -2.71
N THR A 408 -20.49 -0.37 -3.95
CA THR A 408 -21.11 -0.93 -5.16
C THR A 408 -20.27 -2.10 -5.64
N GLU A 409 -20.91 -3.11 -6.21
CA GLU A 409 -20.27 -4.30 -6.77
C GLU A 409 -20.40 -4.28 -8.30
N SER A 410 -19.30 -4.50 -9.01
CA SER A 410 -19.28 -4.75 -10.45
C SER A 410 -18.77 -6.15 -10.73
N VAL A 411 -19.27 -6.77 -11.82
CA VAL A 411 -18.99 -8.16 -12.17
C VAL A 411 -18.43 -8.23 -13.59
N HIS A 412 -17.28 -8.86 -13.73
CA HIS A 412 -16.52 -8.93 -14.98
C HIS A 412 -16.14 -10.38 -15.30
N PRO A 413 -16.87 -11.06 -16.21
CA PRO A 413 -16.54 -12.43 -16.61
C PRO A 413 -15.29 -12.45 -17.50
N PHE A 414 -14.46 -13.48 -17.35
CA PHE A 414 -13.36 -13.75 -18.27
C PHE A 414 -13.90 -14.15 -19.64
N ARG A 415 -13.34 -13.58 -20.70
CA ARG A 415 -13.72 -13.85 -22.08
C ARG A 415 -12.69 -14.77 -22.73
N ALA A 416 -13.14 -15.74 -23.53
CA ALA A 416 -12.27 -16.65 -24.26
C ALA A 416 -11.20 -15.94 -25.10
N THR A 417 -11.56 -14.80 -25.71
CA THR A 417 -10.63 -13.96 -26.49
C THR A 417 -9.48 -13.36 -25.68
N SER A 418 -9.52 -13.48 -24.36
CA SER A 418 -8.45 -13.02 -23.46
C SER A 418 -7.45 -14.13 -23.11
N LEU A 419 -7.65 -15.36 -23.57
CA LEU A 419 -6.71 -16.48 -23.43
C LEU A 419 -5.85 -16.58 -24.68
N ALA A 420 -4.54 -16.36 -24.55
CA ALA A 420 -3.59 -16.52 -25.63
C ALA A 420 -3.30 -18.02 -25.91
N GLU A 421 -3.08 -18.38 -27.18
CA GLU A 421 -2.74 -19.75 -27.56
C GLU A 421 -1.34 -20.17 -27.08
N SER A 422 -0.41 -19.23 -27.08
CA SER A 422 0.93 -19.41 -26.54
C SER A 422 1.35 -18.21 -25.68
N PHE A 423 2.40 -18.38 -24.87
CA PHE A 423 2.96 -17.28 -24.10
C PHE A 423 3.50 -16.16 -24.99
N GLN A 424 4.02 -16.49 -26.17
CA GLN A 424 4.56 -15.52 -27.14
C GLN A 424 3.47 -14.64 -27.73
N ASP A 425 2.25 -15.17 -27.87
CA ASP A 425 1.07 -14.47 -28.40
C ASP A 425 0.39 -13.59 -27.33
N ALA A 426 0.78 -13.75 -26.07
CA ALA A 426 0.28 -12.93 -24.98
C ALA A 426 0.64 -11.46 -25.16
N ARG A 427 -0.20 -10.57 -24.66
CA ARG A 427 0.06 -9.13 -24.69
C ARG A 427 1.42 -8.82 -24.06
N GLN A 428 2.14 -7.87 -24.63
CA GLN A 428 3.48 -7.47 -24.19
C GLN A 428 3.53 -7.18 -22.68
N ASP A 429 2.51 -6.53 -22.15
CA ASP A 429 2.43 -6.18 -20.74
C ASP A 429 2.19 -7.40 -19.83
N LEU A 430 1.44 -8.42 -20.26
CA LEU A 430 1.34 -9.68 -19.53
C LEU A 430 2.70 -10.37 -19.46
N ARG A 431 3.40 -10.44 -20.60
CA ARG A 431 4.75 -11.04 -20.66
C ARG A 431 5.72 -10.31 -19.74
N PHE A 432 5.69 -8.97 -19.74
CA PHE A 432 6.57 -8.19 -18.87
C PHE A 432 6.21 -8.38 -17.38
N ALA A 433 4.92 -8.32 -17.02
CA ALA A 433 4.47 -8.57 -15.64
C ALA A 433 4.87 -9.97 -15.15
N THR A 434 4.82 -10.98 -16.06
CA THR A 434 5.30 -12.35 -15.79
C THR A 434 6.81 -12.37 -15.50
N ALA A 435 7.61 -11.61 -16.25
CA ALA A 435 9.05 -11.52 -15.97
C ALA A 435 9.34 -10.86 -14.62
N VAL A 436 8.62 -9.80 -14.26
CA VAL A 436 8.75 -9.15 -12.95
C VAL A 436 8.35 -10.10 -11.82
N MET A 437 7.21 -10.78 -11.97
CA MET A 437 6.76 -11.82 -11.03
C MET A 437 7.82 -12.92 -10.87
N GLY A 438 8.36 -13.42 -11.99
CA GLY A 438 9.39 -14.47 -11.97
C GLY A 438 10.66 -14.03 -11.26
N ALA A 439 11.11 -12.79 -11.46
CA ALA A 439 12.24 -12.22 -10.75
C ALA A 439 11.98 -12.14 -9.23
N ALA A 440 10.79 -11.63 -8.85
CA ALA A 440 10.40 -11.51 -7.45
C ALA A 440 10.34 -12.88 -6.75
N GLU A 441 9.73 -13.88 -7.39
CA GLU A 441 9.64 -15.26 -6.88
C GLU A 441 11.05 -15.87 -6.67
N LEU A 442 11.97 -15.64 -7.61
CA LEU A 442 13.37 -16.11 -7.48
C LEU A 442 14.12 -15.37 -6.37
N LEU A 443 13.96 -14.05 -6.27
CA LEU A 443 14.62 -13.23 -5.25
C LEU A 443 14.12 -13.56 -3.84
N ARG A 444 12.82 -13.78 -3.66
CA ARG A 444 12.25 -14.21 -2.38
C ARG A 444 12.44 -15.71 -2.10
N ARG A 445 13.04 -16.45 -3.05
CA ARG A 445 13.29 -17.89 -2.96
C ARG A 445 12.00 -18.68 -2.67
N SER A 446 10.98 -18.40 -3.45
CA SER A 446 9.68 -19.07 -3.36
C SER A 446 9.82 -20.57 -3.67
N PRO A 447 9.16 -21.47 -2.91
CA PRO A 447 9.17 -22.91 -3.22
C PRO A 447 8.49 -23.22 -4.57
N HIS A 448 7.72 -22.29 -5.11
CA HIS A 448 7.07 -22.46 -6.43
C HIS A 448 8.01 -22.16 -7.58
N ALA A 449 9.16 -21.48 -7.32
CA ALA A 449 10.13 -21.07 -8.32
C ALA A 449 11.42 -21.93 -8.32
N ASP A 450 11.49 -23.02 -7.56
CA ASP A 450 12.71 -23.84 -7.41
C ASP A 450 13.29 -24.33 -8.74
N ARG A 451 12.44 -24.49 -9.76
CA ARG A 451 12.84 -24.94 -11.10
C ARG A 451 12.89 -23.80 -12.13
N TRP A 452 12.65 -22.56 -11.73
CA TRP A 452 12.66 -21.43 -12.63
C TRP A 452 14.09 -20.92 -12.86
N SER A 453 14.30 -20.31 -14.00
CA SER A 453 15.61 -19.80 -14.39
C SER A 453 15.58 -18.27 -14.51
N LEU A 454 16.54 -17.59 -13.88
CA LEU A 454 16.71 -16.16 -14.07
C LEU A 454 17.01 -15.80 -15.53
N ASP A 455 17.66 -16.69 -16.28
CA ASP A 455 17.92 -16.48 -17.70
C ASP A 455 16.61 -16.46 -18.51
N THR A 456 15.65 -17.35 -18.19
CA THR A 456 14.30 -17.33 -18.79
C THR A 456 13.58 -16.02 -18.44
N VAL A 457 13.61 -15.60 -17.18
CA VAL A 457 13.02 -14.33 -16.73
C VAL A 457 13.60 -13.15 -17.50
N ARG A 458 14.91 -13.08 -17.63
CA ARG A 458 15.62 -12.02 -18.37
C ARG A 458 15.22 -11.99 -19.84
N ASP A 459 15.16 -13.15 -20.48
CA ASP A 459 14.85 -13.24 -21.91
C ASP A 459 13.40 -12.79 -22.19
N ILE A 460 12.45 -13.15 -21.30
CA ILE A 460 11.08 -12.65 -21.35
C ILE A 460 11.04 -11.13 -21.15
N ALA A 461 11.75 -10.62 -20.12
CA ALA A 461 11.80 -9.19 -19.85
C ALA A 461 12.35 -8.41 -21.05
N ARG A 462 13.45 -8.90 -21.65
CA ARG A 462 14.07 -8.28 -22.84
C ARG A 462 13.12 -8.27 -24.04
N ALA A 463 12.45 -9.39 -24.31
CA ALA A 463 11.50 -9.52 -25.43
C ALA A 463 10.22 -8.67 -25.24
N SER A 464 9.93 -8.26 -23.98
CA SER A 464 8.74 -7.48 -23.64
C SER A 464 9.04 -6.03 -23.22
N THR A 465 10.28 -5.56 -23.40
CA THR A 465 10.69 -4.19 -23.13
C THR A 465 10.72 -3.38 -24.44
N PRO A 466 9.86 -2.35 -24.59
CA PRO A 466 9.94 -1.42 -25.73
C PRO A 466 11.23 -0.61 -25.68
N LYS A 467 11.79 -0.27 -26.83
CA LYS A 467 12.96 0.63 -26.91
C LYS A 467 12.65 1.98 -26.26
N GLY A 468 13.59 2.47 -25.44
CA GLY A 468 13.48 3.77 -24.77
C GLY A 468 12.59 3.74 -23.51
N ASN A 469 12.13 2.57 -23.07
CA ASN A 469 11.47 2.46 -21.77
C ASN A 469 12.53 2.31 -20.67
N ALA A 470 12.98 3.43 -20.14
CA ALA A 470 14.08 3.50 -19.18
C ALA A 470 13.85 2.64 -17.91
N GLU A 471 12.61 2.56 -17.42
CA GLU A 471 12.29 1.76 -16.22
C GLU A 471 12.45 0.25 -16.49
N ARG A 472 11.96 -0.23 -17.63
CA ARG A 472 12.10 -1.65 -18.01
C ARG A 472 13.54 -1.99 -18.39
N GLU A 473 14.28 -1.04 -18.96
CA GLU A 473 15.72 -1.19 -19.24
C GLU A 473 16.56 -1.24 -17.94
N GLU A 474 16.22 -0.41 -16.94
CA GLU A 474 16.82 -0.50 -15.60
C GLU A 474 16.55 -1.88 -14.97
N PHE A 475 15.32 -2.38 -15.05
CA PHE A 475 14.98 -3.71 -14.55
C PHE A 475 15.84 -4.81 -15.18
N LEU A 476 16.09 -4.76 -16.50
CA LEU A 476 17.01 -5.69 -17.17
C LEU A 476 18.42 -5.62 -16.59
N ALA A 477 18.92 -4.40 -16.34
CA ALA A 477 20.24 -4.23 -15.73
C ALA A 477 20.31 -4.79 -14.30
N LEU A 478 19.20 -4.68 -13.53
CA LEU A 478 19.10 -5.29 -12.19
C LEU A 478 19.10 -6.81 -12.22
N LEU A 479 18.46 -7.44 -13.22
CA LEU A 479 18.53 -8.89 -13.40
C LEU A 479 19.96 -9.38 -13.66
N GLU A 480 20.76 -8.64 -14.43
CA GLU A 480 22.17 -8.97 -14.64
C GLU A 480 22.99 -8.85 -13.34
N LYS A 481 22.68 -7.91 -12.46
CA LYS A 481 23.31 -7.79 -11.14
C LYS A 481 22.86 -8.90 -10.18
N ALA A 482 21.60 -9.32 -10.21
CA ALA A 482 21.07 -10.40 -9.38
C ALA A 482 21.66 -11.77 -9.75
N ARG A 483 22.04 -11.97 -11.01
CA ARG A 483 22.51 -13.26 -11.55
C ARG A 483 23.68 -13.89 -10.77
N PRO A 484 24.83 -13.22 -10.56
CA PRO A 484 25.94 -13.80 -9.79
C PRO A 484 25.56 -14.05 -8.33
N LEU A 485 24.70 -13.20 -7.75
CA LEU A 485 24.28 -13.30 -6.35
C LEU A 485 23.40 -14.55 -6.11
N LEU A 486 22.41 -14.79 -7.00
CA LEU A 486 21.56 -15.97 -6.92
C LEU A 486 22.37 -17.28 -7.17
N ARG A 487 23.31 -17.27 -8.11
CA ARG A 487 24.20 -18.42 -8.33
C ARG A 487 25.07 -18.75 -7.11
N ALA A 488 25.59 -17.75 -6.42
CA ALA A 488 26.36 -17.93 -5.21
C ALA A 488 25.58 -18.58 -4.06
N VAL A 489 24.25 -18.31 -3.99
CA VAL A 489 23.36 -18.94 -3.00
C VAL A 489 23.01 -20.37 -3.39
N ALA A 490 22.77 -20.64 -4.67
CA ALA A 490 22.47 -22.00 -5.15
C ALA A 490 23.66 -22.96 -5.06
N ALA A 491 24.90 -22.44 -4.96
CA ALA A 491 26.10 -23.22 -4.81
C ALA A 491 26.47 -23.57 -3.35
N ARG A 492 25.74 -23.02 -2.38
CA ARG A 492 25.92 -23.31 -0.93
C ARG A 492 24.89 -24.32 -0.47
#